data_914f13682fbc94ec85edb59eef6b9a1a
#
_entry.id   914f13682fbc94ec85edb59eef6b9a1a
#
_cell.length_a   1.000
_cell.length_b   1.000
_cell.length_c   1.000
_cell.angle_alpha   90.00
_cell.angle_beta   90.00
_cell.angle_gamma   90.00
#
_symmetry.space_group_name_H-M   'P 1'
#
loop_
_entity.id
_entity.type
_entity.pdbx_description
1 polymer ?
#
loop_
_entity_poly.entity_id
_entity_poly.type
_entity_poly.pdbx_seq_one_letter_code
_entity_poly.pdbx_strand_id
1 'polypeptide(L)'
;MNAVNISNKVYKFRYMNIIMGKLLMFYGTECVHCHEMFPLIEKLEKEEGMKVEKLEIWHNSKNKQIYDKCNNTIKCTGVPYLYNENSGKGICGTIDYQGLKKWVKGK
;
A
#
# COMPACT_ATOMS: atom_id res chain seq x y z
N MET A 1 -25.42 -8.22 14.14
CA MET A 1 -25.18 -8.26 12.73
C MET A 1 -25.69 -7.04 12.02
N ASN A 2 -26.83 -6.61 12.36
CA ASN A 2 -27.40 -5.48 11.67
C ASN A 2 -26.67 -4.20 11.89
N ALA A 3 -26.09 -4.08 13.05
CA ALA A 3 -25.27 -2.92 13.31
C ALA A 3 -24.18 -2.81 12.30
N VAL A 4 -23.75 -3.95 11.82
CA VAL A 4 -22.72 -3.98 10.81
C VAL A 4 -23.19 -3.30 9.55
N ASN A 5 -24.45 -3.45 9.22
CA ASN A 5 -24.96 -2.85 8.02
C ASN A 5 -25.04 -1.34 8.12
N ILE A 6 -25.32 -0.84 9.29
CA ILE A 6 -25.51 0.56 9.47
C ILE A 6 -24.25 1.36 9.37
N SER A 7 -23.25 0.94 10.06
CA SER A 7 -21.97 1.62 10.02
C SER A 7 -21.10 0.99 8.97
N ASN A 8 -21.71 0.31 8.05
CA ASN A 8 -21.01 -0.61 7.23
C ASN A 8 -19.93 0.01 6.35
N LYS A 9 -20.08 1.23 5.89
CA LYS A 9 -19.05 1.77 5.03
C LYS A 9 -17.72 1.84 5.71
N VAL A 10 -17.64 2.53 6.82
CA VAL A 10 -16.39 2.66 7.55
C VAL A 10 -15.99 1.34 8.15
N TYR A 11 -16.94 0.65 8.74
CA TYR A 11 -16.66 -0.61 9.39
C TYR A 11 -16.15 -1.66 8.39
N LYS A 12 -16.82 -1.73 7.26
CA LYS A 12 -16.48 -2.68 6.23
C LYS A 12 -15.06 -2.44 5.72
N PHE A 13 -14.71 -1.20 5.56
CA PHE A 13 -13.39 -0.81 5.12
C PHE A 13 -12.31 -1.30 6.07
N ARG A 14 -12.49 -1.05 7.35
CA ARG A 14 -11.55 -1.48 8.36
C ARG A 14 -11.48 -2.99 8.43
N TYR A 15 -12.63 -3.62 8.34
CA TYR A 15 -12.69 -5.07 8.37
C TYR A 15 -11.88 -5.67 7.25
N MET A 16 -12.03 -5.14 6.06
CA MET A 16 -11.30 -5.65 4.91
C MET A 16 -9.81 -5.43 5.06
N ASN A 17 -9.39 -4.30 5.58
CA ASN A 17 -7.97 -4.07 5.80
C ASN A 17 -7.37 -5.06 6.78
N ILE A 18 -8.14 -5.45 7.76
CA ILE A 18 -7.65 -6.40 8.77
C ILE A 18 -7.67 -7.82 8.25
N ILE A 19 -8.75 -8.19 7.58
CA ILE A 19 -8.97 -9.58 7.16
C ILE A 19 -8.33 -9.88 5.81
N MET A 20 -8.51 -8.99 4.85
CA MET A 20 -8.16 -9.25 3.45
C MET A 20 -6.73 -8.90 3.12
N GLY A 21 -6.05 -8.19 4.01
CA GLY A 21 -4.69 -7.81 3.73
C GLY A 21 -4.49 -6.32 3.73
N LYS A 22 -3.27 -5.93 3.49
CA LYS A 22 -2.87 -4.54 3.65
C LYS A 22 -2.40 -3.93 2.34
N LEU A 23 -2.41 -2.60 2.33
CA LEU A 23 -1.75 -1.84 1.28
C LEU A 23 -0.41 -1.41 1.85
N LEU A 24 0.66 -1.74 1.15
CA LEU A 24 2.01 -1.51 1.64
C LEU A 24 2.78 -0.61 0.70
N MET A 25 3.56 0.29 1.28
CA MET A 25 4.52 1.09 0.52
C MET A 25 5.90 0.90 1.12
N PHE A 26 6.79 0.31 0.35
CA PHE A 26 8.18 0.15 0.77
C PHE A 26 8.99 1.32 0.27
N TYR A 27 9.82 1.88 1.15
CA TYR A 27 10.59 3.06 0.82
C TYR A 27 11.94 3.05 1.49
N GLY A 28 12.81 3.96 1.08
CA GLY A 28 14.07 4.22 1.73
C GLY A 28 14.08 5.64 2.25
N THR A 29 14.65 5.84 3.43
CA THR A 29 14.66 7.16 4.04
C THR A 29 15.27 8.21 3.12
N GLU A 30 16.33 7.84 2.41
CA GLU A 30 17.03 8.77 1.53
C GLU A 30 16.57 8.71 0.08
N CYS A 31 15.49 8.01 -0.19
CA CYS A 31 15.00 7.81 -1.55
C CYS A 31 14.16 9.01 -1.98
N VAL A 32 14.68 9.78 -2.93
CA VAL A 32 14.00 10.99 -3.41
C VAL A 32 12.64 10.66 -4.04
N HIS A 33 12.61 9.64 -4.89
CA HIS A 33 11.38 9.27 -5.56
C HIS A 33 10.32 8.75 -4.59
N CYS A 34 10.77 8.13 -3.50
CA CYS A 34 9.85 7.69 -2.47
C CYS A 34 9.17 8.89 -1.82
N HIS A 35 9.94 9.93 -1.53
CA HIS A 35 9.40 11.12 -0.91
C HIS A 35 8.42 11.85 -1.82
N GLU A 36 8.64 11.77 -3.13
CA GLU A 36 7.73 12.35 -4.09
C GLU A 36 6.37 11.64 -4.07
N MET A 37 6.37 10.38 -3.70
CA MET A 37 5.13 9.61 -3.65
C MET A 37 4.30 9.86 -2.40
N PHE A 38 4.93 10.29 -1.31
CA PHE A 38 4.20 10.45 -0.05
C PHE A 38 2.98 11.37 -0.14
N PRO A 39 3.07 12.56 -0.77
CA PRO A 39 1.88 13.40 -0.87
C PRO A 39 0.75 12.73 -1.65
N LEU A 40 1.09 11.96 -2.67
CA LEU A 40 0.09 11.24 -3.44
C LEU A 40 -0.55 10.14 -2.60
N ILE A 41 0.25 9.46 -1.80
CA ILE A 41 -0.27 8.43 -0.91
C ILE A 41 -1.20 9.04 0.13
N GLU A 42 -0.83 10.19 0.69
CA GLU A 42 -1.68 10.86 1.66
C GLU A 42 -3.02 11.27 1.05
N LYS A 43 -2.97 11.78 -0.16
CA LYS A 43 -4.19 12.14 -0.86
C LYS A 43 -5.07 10.92 -1.08
N LEU A 44 -4.45 9.83 -1.47
CA LEU A 44 -5.15 8.58 -1.69
C LEU A 44 -5.82 8.10 -0.40
N GLU A 45 -5.09 8.15 0.71
CA GLU A 45 -5.64 7.73 1.99
C GLU A 45 -6.88 8.54 2.36
N LYS A 46 -6.82 9.85 2.14
CA LYS A 46 -7.94 10.72 2.46
C LYS A 46 -9.13 10.47 1.56
N GLU A 47 -8.89 10.35 0.28
CA GLU A 47 -9.98 10.23 -0.69
C GLU A 47 -10.61 8.85 -0.68
N GLU A 48 -9.81 7.81 -0.49
CA GLU A 48 -10.33 6.45 -0.50
C GLU A 48 -10.67 5.93 0.90
N GLY A 49 -10.33 6.69 1.92
CA GLY A 49 -10.67 6.31 3.29
C GLY A 49 -9.93 5.08 3.79
N MET A 50 -8.72 4.88 3.34
CA MET A 50 -7.94 3.71 3.74
C MET A 50 -6.52 4.10 4.11
N LYS A 51 -5.80 3.16 4.67
CA LYS A 51 -4.47 3.40 5.16
C LYS A 51 -3.46 2.60 4.36
N VAL A 52 -2.37 3.25 4.00
CA VAL A 52 -1.22 2.57 3.38
C VAL A 52 -0.12 2.50 4.42
N GLU A 53 0.31 1.30 4.73
CA GLU A 53 1.39 1.11 5.69
C GLU A 53 2.72 1.36 5.00
N LYS A 54 3.52 2.24 5.60
CA LYS A 54 4.80 2.62 5.02
C LYS A 54 5.94 1.91 5.74
N LEU A 55 6.70 1.14 4.99
CA LEU A 55 7.74 0.27 5.55
C LEU A 55 9.09 0.66 4.97
N GLU A 56 9.94 1.21 5.82
CA GLU A 56 11.27 1.61 5.42
C GLU A 56 12.18 0.37 5.34
N ILE A 57 12.90 0.20 4.25
CA ILE A 57 13.68 -1.01 4.05
C ILE A 57 15.18 -0.81 3.91
N TRP A 58 15.66 0.43 3.77
CA TRP A 58 17.09 0.63 3.63
C TRP A 58 17.83 0.50 4.96
N HIS A 59 17.14 0.78 6.06
CA HIS A 59 17.73 0.74 7.40
C HIS A 59 17.01 -0.20 8.35
N ASN A 60 16.06 -0.98 7.84
CA ASN A 60 15.25 -1.86 8.67
C ASN A 60 15.18 -3.25 8.04
N SER A 61 15.93 -4.18 8.61
CA SER A 61 16.04 -5.51 8.02
C SER A 61 14.75 -6.33 8.13
N LYS A 62 13.94 -6.08 9.15
CA LYS A 62 12.67 -6.78 9.26
C LYS A 62 11.73 -6.39 8.14
N ASN A 63 11.67 -5.09 7.86
CA ASN A 63 10.84 -4.61 6.76
C ASN A 63 11.38 -5.11 5.42
N LYS A 64 12.70 -5.23 5.30
CA LYS A 64 13.27 -5.75 4.07
C LYS A 64 12.85 -7.19 3.84
N GLN A 65 12.70 -7.96 4.90
CA GLN A 65 12.22 -9.33 4.77
C GLN A 65 10.78 -9.37 4.27
N ILE A 66 9.96 -8.43 4.72
CA ILE A 66 8.58 -8.33 4.24
C ILE A 66 8.59 -7.95 2.77
N TYR A 67 9.45 -7.01 2.40
CA TYR A 67 9.65 -6.62 1.01
C TYR A 67 9.96 -7.82 0.14
N ASP A 68 10.90 -8.63 0.59
CA ASP A 68 11.30 -9.80 -0.19
C ASP A 68 10.15 -10.77 -0.42
N LYS A 69 9.33 -10.96 0.60
CA LYS A 69 8.16 -11.83 0.47
C LYS A 69 7.14 -11.28 -0.53
N CYS A 70 6.89 -9.99 -0.46
CA CYS A 70 5.92 -9.35 -1.34
C CYS A 70 6.46 -9.20 -2.76
N ASN A 71 7.76 -9.38 -2.93
CA ASN A 71 8.42 -9.18 -4.21
C ASN A 71 8.76 -10.47 -4.92
N ASN A 72 8.29 -11.57 -4.41
CA ASN A 72 8.65 -12.88 -4.93
C ASN A 72 8.24 -13.06 -6.38
N THR A 73 7.08 -12.57 -6.75
CA THR A 73 6.55 -12.69 -8.11
C THR A 73 6.90 -11.50 -8.98
N ILE A 74 6.83 -10.31 -8.42
CA ILE A 74 6.96 -9.08 -9.20
C ILE A 74 8.40 -8.74 -9.54
N LYS A 75 9.33 -9.08 -8.62
CA LYS A 75 10.76 -8.91 -8.87
C LYS A 75 11.17 -7.46 -9.08
N CYS A 76 10.61 -6.57 -8.26
CA CYS A 76 11.04 -5.19 -8.25
C CYS A 76 12.45 -5.10 -7.67
N THR A 77 13.29 -4.22 -8.23
CA THR A 77 14.70 -4.14 -7.82
C THR A 77 15.01 -2.99 -6.88
N GLY A 78 14.01 -2.25 -6.42
CA GLY A 78 14.29 -1.12 -5.55
C GLY A 78 13.04 -0.55 -4.93
N VAL A 79 13.11 0.74 -4.63
CA VAL A 79 12.00 1.48 -4.05
C VAL A 79 11.78 2.75 -4.84
N PRO A 80 10.58 3.35 -4.80
CA PRO A 80 9.42 2.90 -4.05
C PRO A 80 8.81 1.65 -4.66
N TYR A 81 8.21 0.83 -3.80
CA TYR A 81 7.52 -0.38 -4.25
C TYR A 81 6.21 -0.46 -3.49
N LEU A 82 5.11 -0.52 -4.23
CA LEU A 82 3.77 -0.56 -3.65
C LEU A 82 3.19 -1.95 -3.86
N TYR A 83 2.64 -2.52 -2.82
CA TYR A 83 2.08 -3.86 -2.91
C TYR A 83 0.72 -3.92 -2.26
N ASN A 84 -0.25 -4.46 -2.98
CA ASN A 84 -1.62 -4.64 -2.51
C ASN A 84 -1.80 -6.11 -2.17
N GLU A 85 -1.88 -6.43 -0.88
CA GLU A 85 -2.00 -7.82 -0.45
C GLU A 85 -3.32 -8.44 -0.87
N ASN A 86 -4.34 -7.62 -1.10
CA ASN A 86 -5.65 -8.14 -1.49
C ASN A 86 -5.66 -8.65 -2.92
N SER A 87 -4.98 -7.96 -3.81
CA SER A 87 -4.99 -8.33 -5.22
C SER A 87 -3.73 -9.03 -5.65
N GLY A 88 -2.67 -8.94 -4.86
CA GLY A 88 -1.37 -9.46 -5.25
C GLY A 88 -0.68 -8.61 -6.28
N LYS A 89 -1.14 -7.40 -6.52
CA LYS A 89 -0.55 -6.54 -7.53
C LYS A 89 0.39 -5.53 -6.92
N GLY A 90 1.50 -5.30 -7.61
CA GLY A 90 2.51 -4.38 -7.14
C GLY A 90 2.85 -3.34 -8.19
N ILE A 91 3.37 -2.22 -7.73
CA ILE A 91 3.88 -1.15 -8.59
C ILE A 91 5.33 -0.93 -8.23
N CYS A 92 6.21 -1.12 -9.19
CA CYS A 92 7.64 -0.93 -8.99
C CYS A 92 8.01 0.45 -9.53
N GLY A 93 8.42 1.35 -8.64
CA GLY A 93 8.76 2.71 -9.03
C GLY A 93 7.63 3.69 -8.80
N THR A 94 7.76 4.87 -9.40
CA THR A 94 6.74 5.91 -9.23
C THR A 94 5.58 5.69 -10.18
N ILE A 95 4.44 6.26 -9.82
CA ILE A 95 3.25 6.17 -10.65
C ILE A 95 2.40 7.40 -10.37
N ASP A 96 1.54 7.77 -11.32
CA ASP A 96 0.67 8.92 -11.13
C ASP A 96 -0.53 8.55 -10.27
N TYR A 97 -1.32 9.58 -9.93
CA TYR A 97 -2.43 9.38 -9.00
C TYR A 97 -3.50 8.45 -9.55
N GLN A 98 -3.74 8.50 -10.85
CA GLN A 98 -4.73 7.61 -11.46
C GLN A 98 -4.31 6.16 -11.32
N GLY A 99 -3.02 5.90 -11.50
CA GLY A 99 -2.49 4.56 -11.31
C GLY A 99 -2.61 4.08 -9.88
N LEU A 100 -2.40 4.98 -8.92
CA LEU A 100 -2.57 4.65 -7.51
C LEU A 100 -4.01 4.26 -7.21
N LYS A 101 -4.96 4.99 -7.78
CA LYS A 101 -6.37 4.68 -7.55
C LYS A 101 -6.73 3.31 -8.09
N LYS A 102 -6.20 2.96 -9.25
CA LYS A 102 -6.43 1.63 -9.81
C LYS A 102 -5.80 0.56 -8.94
N TRP A 103 -4.60 0.82 -8.47
CA TRP A 103 -3.87 -0.14 -7.64
C TRP A 103 -4.63 -0.45 -6.36
N VAL A 104 -5.18 0.57 -5.72
CA VAL A 104 -5.95 0.39 -4.49
C VAL A 104 -7.17 -0.51 -4.75
N LYS A 105 -7.76 -0.37 -5.91
CA LYS A 105 -8.95 -1.15 -6.26
C LYS A 105 -8.62 -2.52 -6.84
N GLY A 106 -7.35 -2.85 -6.92
CA GLY A 106 -6.92 -4.15 -7.43
C GLY A 106 -6.95 -4.26 -8.94
N LYS A 107 -6.87 -3.14 -9.61
CA LYS A 107 -6.93 -3.12 -11.09
C LYS A 107 -5.56 -2.81 -11.74
#